data_8e1d011d28134d3c47973ebae67a9456
#
_entry.id   8e1d011d28134d3c47973ebae67a9456
#
_cell.length_a   1.000
_cell.length_b   1.000
_cell.length_c   1.000
_cell.angle_alpha   90.00
_cell.angle_beta   90.00
_cell.angle_gamma   90.00
#
_symmetry.space_group_name_H-M   'P 1'
#
loop_
_entity.id
_entity.type
_entity.pdbx_description
1 polymer ?
#
loop_
_entity_poly.entity_id
_entity_poly.type
_entity_poly.pdbx_seq_one_letter_code
_entity_poly.pdbx_strand_id
1 'polypeptide(L)'
;MATGIGCGNCRLAAGGKVSTASHRAQHAAEHRDNHLDEHRDEHRHEHRHEHRAGHQDEYRDQDRDLHKDLHRDLHKDLVLPYGDQLNDGVVQVSFTLPVAAGALAEEAARQAMRLMGLEDPQVAEAAAVGENATFFVGYGKLTRPVELSKLRVAKPMWEELDQGTINRLVHETLGRPMVVVGTATGQDAHTLGLDAILNYKGFAGNRGLEAYSAFKVINMGSQVPNEVLVAKAREAKADAILVSQVVTERNVHLANLTNLVELLEAEGLRDKVVLVVGGPRITHALAIELGYDAGFGPGTRPQDVASYLAQEIARRHVELGPLHE
;
A
#
# COMPACT_ATOMS: atom_id res chain seq x y z
N MET A 1 -19.31 -42.06 40.04
CA MET A 1 -18.53 -43.17 39.51
C MET A 1 -17.50 -42.61 38.57
N ALA A 2 -16.30 -42.80 38.96
CA ALA A 2 -15.08 -42.35 38.30
C ALA A 2 -14.83 -43.15 37.02
N THR A 3 -14.18 -42.52 36.04
CA THR A 3 -12.97 -43.04 35.41
C THR A 3 -12.33 -41.93 34.58
N GLY A 4 -11.18 -41.50 35.06
CA GLY A 4 -10.21 -40.74 34.30
C GLY A 4 -9.37 -41.69 33.44
N ILE A 5 -8.88 -41.15 32.34
CA ILE A 5 -7.70 -41.68 31.65
C ILE A 5 -6.82 -40.48 31.30
N GLY A 6 -5.67 -40.43 31.95
CA GLY A 6 -4.57 -39.59 31.60
C GLY A 6 -3.72 -40.25 30.51
N CYS A 7 -3.12 -39.43 29.71
CA CYS A 7 -1.95 -39.79 28.88
C CYS A 7 -1.18 -38.48 28.73
N GLY A 8 0.00 -38.32 29.18
CA GLY A 8 1.19 -39.04 28.84
C GLY A 8 2.09 -38.14 28.04
N ASN A 9 3.06 -37.57 28.72
CA ASN A 9 4.29 -36.92 28.25
C ASN A 9 4.62 -37.12 26.75
N CYS A 10 4.87 -36.00 26.05
CA CYS A 10 5.86 -36.01 25.02
C CYS A 10 6.87 -34.86 25.26
N ARG A 11 8.10 -35.31 25.45
CA ARG A 11 9.28 -34.53 25.77
C ARG A 11 9.70 -33.67 24.59
N LEU A 12 10.09 -32.47 24.91
CA LEU A 12 10.97 -31.58 24.14
C LEU A 12 12.22 -32.34 23.65
N ALA A 13 12.55 -32.19 22.38
CA ALA A 13 13.87 -32.41 21.86
C ALA A 13 14.33 -31.12 21.18
N ALA A 14 15.43 -30.63 21.67
CA ALA A 14 16.11 -29.41 21.26
C ALA A 14 16.96 -29.60 19.99
N GLY A 15 17.15 -28.52 19.26
CA GLY A 15 18.45 -28.25 18.65
C GLY A 15 18.58 -28.53 17.17
N GLY A 16 18.50 -27.50 16.38
CA GLY A 16 18.99 -27.49 15.00
C GLY A 16 19.30 -26.07 14.57
N LYS A 17 20.50 -25.61 14.90
CA LYS A 17 21.07 -24.36 14.35
C LYS A 17 21.32 -24.59 12.86
N VAL A 18 20.70 -23.80 12.01
CA VAL A 18 21.10 -23.71 10.60
C VAL A 18 22.04 -22.50 10.46
N SER A 19 23.28 -22.83 10.21
CA SER A 19 24.38 -21.95 9.90
C SER A 19 24.22 -21.39 8.49
N THR A 20 24.20 -20.08 8.37
CA THR A 20 24.41 -19.37 7.11
C THR A 20 25.87 -19.46 6.73
N ALA A 21 26.20 -20.23 5.70
CA ALA A 21 27.52 -20.22 5.08
C ALA A 21 27.53 -19.32 3.85
N SER A 22 28.22 -18.22 4.00
CA SER A 22 28.71 -17.34 2.97
C SER A 22 29.71 -18.11 2.08
N HIS A 23 29.44 -18.18 0.77
CA HIS A 23 30.47 -18.57 -0.20
C HIS A 23 30.87 -17.36 -1.03
N ARG A 24 31.95 -16.75 -0.58
CA ARG A 24 32.80 -15.87 -1.36
C ARG A 24 33.90 -16.76 -1.92
N ALA A 25 33.92 -17.04 -3.18
CA ALA A 25 35.05 -17.67 -3.85
C ALA A 25 35.89 -16.60 -4.55
N GLN A 26 37.09 -16.48 -4.00
CA GLN A 26 38.24 -15.83 -4.59
C GLN A 26 38.76 -16.66 -5.78
N HIS A 27 39.04 -16.00 -6.89
CA HIS A 27 40.11 -16.42 -7.78
C HIS A 27 40.88 -15.18 -8.19
N ALA A 28 42.03 -15.06 -7.57
CA ALA A 28 43.08 -14.12 -7.96
C ALA A 28 44.24 -14.94 -8.52
N ALA A 29 44.88 -14.34 -9.51
CA ALA A 29 46.25 -14.40 -9.90
C ALA A 29 46.80 -15.70 -10.48
N GLU A 30 47.34 -15.62 -11.64
CA GLU A 30 48.77 -15.64 -11.99
C GLU A 30 48.90 -16.04 -13.45
N HIS A 31 49.47 -15.21 -14.28
CA HIS A 31 50.73 -15.57 -14.95
C HIS A 31 51.32 -14.32 -15.62
N ARG A 32 52.58 -14.12 -15.22
CA ARG A 32 53.55 -13.15 -15.67
C ARG A 32 54.18 -13.60 -17.03
N ASP A 33 54.60 -12.54 -17.68
CA ASP A 33 55.92 -12.33 -18.35
C ASP A 33 56.22 -13.04 -19.68
N ASN A 34 56.69 -12.19 -20.51
CA ASN A 34 57.88 -12.18 -21.43
C ASN A 34 57.50 -12.00 -22.90
N HIS A 35 57.99 -11.06 -23.60
CA HIS A 35 59.29 -10.63 -24.12
C HIS A 35 59.04 -9.48 -25.11
N LEU A 36 59.60 -8.39 -24.93
CA LEU A 36 60.75 -7.67 -25.54
C LEU A 36 61.10 -8.03 -26.98
N ASP A 37 61.26 -6.93 -27.67
CA ASP A 37 62.23 -6.58 -28.68
C ASP A 37 61.79 -6.49 -30.15
N GLU A 38 61.96 -5.25 -30.56
CA GLU A 38 62.85 -4.71 -31.60
C GLU A 38 62.35 -4.62 -33.05
N HIS A 39 62.41 -3.50 -33.53
CA HIS A 39 63.04 -2.80 -34.68
C HIS A 39 62.01 -1.86 -35.35
N ARG A 40 62.16 -0.56 -35.26
CA ARG A 40 63.00 0.43 -35.96
C ARG A 40 63.01 0.27 -37.48
N ASP A 41 62.49 1.25 -38.12
CA ASP A 41 63.01 2.11 -39.19
C ASP A 41 61.90 2.55 -40.17
N GLU A 42 61.65 3.84 -40.15
CA GLU A 42 62.08 4.91 -41.06
C GLU A 42 61.23 5.14 -42.32
N HIS A 43 60.91 6.40 -42.39
CA HIS A 43 60.74 7.31 -43.53
C HIS A 43 59.40 7.55 -44.21
N ARG A 44 58.88 8.73 -43.85
CA ARG A 44 58.61 9.83 -44.79
C ARG A 44 57.69 9.55 -45.97
N HIS A 45 56.47 10.12 -45.91
CA HIS A 45 56.07 11.10 -46.96
C HIS A 45 54.91 11.96 -46.43
N GLU A 46 55.15 13.23 -46.61
CA GLU A 46 54.41 14.40 -46.24
C GLU A 46 53.05 14.55 -46.95
N HIS A 47 52.15 15.22 -46.19
CA HIS A 47 51.21 16.22 -46.59
C HIS A 47 50.05 15.94 -47.53
N ARG A 48 48.89 16.32 -47.00
CA ARG A 48 47.61 16.70 -47.56
C ARG A 48 46.54 15.60 -47.45
N HIS A 49 45.78 15.76 -46.40
CA HIS A 49 44.31 15.74 -46.34
C HIS A 49 43.81 15.80 -44.89
N GLU A 50 44.26 16.77 -44.16
CA GLU A 50 43.57 17.25 -42.96
C GLU A 50 42.65 18.39 -43.46
N HIS A 51 41.37 18.15 -43.42
CA HIS A 51 40.21 19.05 -43.30
C HIS A 51 38.98 18.47 -44.02
N ARG A 52 38.43 17.32 -43.56
CA ARG A 52 37.03 16.96 -43.85
C ARG A 52 36.47 15.78 -43.04
N ALA A 53 37.13 15.26 -42.00
CA ALA A 53 36.61 14.15 -41.22
C ALA A 53 36.08 14.54 -39.80
N GLY A 54 36.26 15.79 -39.37
CA GLY A 54 35.93 16.22 -38.00
C GLY A 54 34.49 16.61 -37.74
N HIS A 55 33.66 16.83 -38.76
CA HIS A 55 32.28 17.33 -38.60
C HIS A 55 31.18 16.30 -38.81
N GLN A 56 31.49 15.09 -39.23
CA GLN A 56 30.46 14.05 -39.43
C GLN A 56 30.34 13.09 -38.26
N ASP A 57 31.36 12.95 -37.41
CA ASP A 57 31.30 12.05 -36.24
C ASP A 57 30.66 12.74 -35.03
N GLU A 58 30.78 14.04 -34.84
CA GLU A 58 30.08 14.78 -33.77
C GLU A 58 28.54 14.83 -33.97
N TYR A 59 28.06 14.87 -35.21
CA TYR A 59 26.62 14.83 -35.52
C TYR A 59 26.06 13.43 -35.36
N ARG A 60 26.85 12.35 -35.54
CA ARG A 60 26.43 10.98 -35.36
C ARG A 60 26.32 10.56 -33.90
N ASP A 61 27.16 11.10 -33.03
CA ASP A 61 27.11 10.80 -31.59
C ASP A 61 25.98 11.59 -30.91
N GLN A 62 25.70 12.83 -31.30
CA GLN A 62 24.56 13.60 -30.81
C GLN A 62 23.21 12.98 -31.20
N ASP A 63 23.07 12.48 -32.42
CA ASP A 63 21.86 11.74 -32.85
C ASP A 63 21.70 10.40 -32.13
N ARG A 64 22.79 9.70 -31.82
CA ARG A 64 22.76 8.46 -31.04
C ARG A 64 22.35 8.68 -29.58
N ASP A 65 22.79 9.72 -28.96
CA ASP A 65 22.44 10.05 -27.57
C ASP A 65 21.02 10.61 -27.50
N LEU A 66 20.59 11.42 -28.47
CA LEU A 66 19.19 11.88 -28.58
C LEU A 66 18.22 10.72 -28.80
N HIS A 67 18.59 9.73 -29.65
CA HIS A 67 17.79 8.52 -29.83
C HIS A 67 17.79 7.62 -28.61
N LYS A 68 18.87 7.53 -27.86
CA LYS A 68 18.92 6.77 -26.60
C LYS A 68 18.08 7.42 -25.51
N ASP A 69 18.10 8.73 -25.40
CA ASP A 69 17.29 9.46 -24.42
C ASP A 69 15.79 9.47 -24.80
N LEU A 70 15.45 9.58 -26.10
CA LEU A 70 14.07 9.45 -26.57
C LEU A 70 13.52 8.02 -26.34
N HIS A 71 14.33 6.97 -26.58
CA HIS A 71 13.95 5.60 -26.26
C HIS A 71 13.87 5.35 -24.76
N ARG A 72 14.69 6.01 -23.96
CA ARG A 72 14.68 5.89 -22.50
C ARG A 72 13.45 6.55 -21.88
N ASP A 73 12.96 7.64 -22.43
CA ASP A 73 11.76 8.32 -21.95
C ASP A 73 10.46 7.68 -22.45
N LEU A 74 10.45 7.08 -23.63
CA LEU A 74 9.32 6.30 -24.14
C LEU A 74 9.08 5.01 -23.33
N HIS A 75 10.12 4.44 -22.73
CA HIS A 75 10.01 3.23 -21.88
C HIS A 75 9.63 3.53 -20.43
N LYS A 76 9.73 4.78 -19.96
CA LYS A 76 9.33 5.16 -18.59
C LYS A 76 7.82 5.13 -18.36
N ASP A 77 7.04 5.23 -19.41
CA ASP A 77 5.56 5.27 -19.33
C ASP A 77 4.93 3.87 -19.42
N LEU A 78 5.68 2.88 -19.92
CA LEU A 78 5.22 1.50 -20.07
C LEU A 78 5.87 0.64 -19.00
N VAL A 79 5.06 0.08 -18.10
CA VAL A 79 5.57 -0.79 -17.03
C VAL A 79 5.00 -2.19 -17.13
N LEU A 80 5.87 -3.16 -16.92
CA LEU A 80 5.57 -4.57 -16.72
C LEU A 80 6.02 -4.98 -15.30
N PRO A 81 5.47 -6.05 -14.74
CA PRO A 81 5.98 -6.60 -13.50
C PRO A 81 7.48 -6.89 -13.55
N TYR A 82 8.09 -6.85 -12.39
CA TYR A 82 9.48 -7.21 -12.16
C TYR A 82 9.54 -8.63 -11.58
N GLY A 83 10.06 -9.58 -12.34
CA GLY A 83 10.39 -10.91 -11.88
C GLY A 83 11.88 -10.99 -11.52
N ASP A 84 12.67 -11.60 -12.40
CA ASP A 84 14.14 -11.67 -12.24
C ASP A 84 14.84 -10.44 -12.84
N GLN A 85 14.23 -9.81 -13.83
CA GLN A 85 14.76 -8.63 -14.52
C GLN A 85 13.70 -7.54 -14.61
N LEU A 86 14.14 -6.29 -14.67
CA LEU A 86 13.25 -5.14 -14.79
C LEU A 86 12.37 -5.25 -16.05
N ASN A 87 11.05 -5.15 -15.85
CA ASN A 87 10.04 -5.23 -16.92
C ASN A 87 10.07 -6.55 -17.74
N ASP A 88 10.47 -7.67 -17.13
CA ASP A 88 10.41 -8.99 -17.79
C ASP A 88 8.98 -9.55 -17.86
N GLY A 89 8.05 -8.96 -17.15
CA GLY A 89 6.63 -9.31 -17.12
C GLY A 89 6.31 -10.56 -16.31
N VAL A 90 7.29 -11.17 -15.64
CA VAL A 90 7.07 -12.38 -14.85
C VAL A 90 6.34 -12.04 -13.56
N VAL A 91 5.27 -12.79 -13.29
CA VAL A 91 4.48 -12.67 -12.05
C VAL A 91 4.32 -14.03 -11.39
N GLN A 92 4.33 -14.03 -10.08
CA GLN A 92 3.92 -15.17 -9.28
C GLN A 92 2.46 -14.99 -8.88
N VAL A 93 1.66 -16.05 -9.03
CA VAL A 93 0.28 -16.11 -8.55
C VAL A 93 0.07 -17.30 -7.65
N SER A 94 -0.80 -17.15 -6.66
CA SER A 94 -1.20 -18.28 -5.81
C SER A 94 -2.72 -18.28 -5.63
N PHE A 95 -3.33 -19.46 -5.72
CA PHE A 95 -4.76 -19.64 -5.60
C PHE A 95 -5.10 -21.10 -5.26
N THR A 96 -6.35 -21.33 -4.83
CA THR A 96 -6.86 -22.67 -4.59
C THR A 96 -7.97 -23.00 -5.58
N LEU A 97 -7.92 -24.19 -6.16
CA LEU A 97 -9.03 -24.72 -6.94
C LEU A 97 -9.76 -25.83 -6.18
N PRO A 98 -11.08 -25.91 -6.30
CA PRO A 98 -11.88 -26.99 -5.69
C PRO A 98 -11.79 -28.27 -6.56
N VAL A 99 -10.58 -28.81 -6.71
CA VAL A 99 -10.26 -30.01 -7.48
C VAL A 99 -9.24 -30.82 -6.67
N ALA A 100 -9.40 -32.14 -6.61
CA ALA A 100 -8.46 -33.03 -5.95
C ALA A 100 -7.08 -32.97 -6.63
N ALA A 101 -6.01 -33.04 -5.84
CA ALA A 101 -4.64 -32.97 -6.34
C ALA A 101 -4.35 -34.05 -7.39
N GLY A 102 -3.68 -33.67 -8.46
CA GLY A 102 -3.30 -34.53 -9.58
C GLY A 102 -3.15 -33.76 -10.89
N ALA A 103 -2.84 -34.49 -11.97
CA ALA A 103 -2.57 -33.93 -13.28
C ALA A 103 -3.72 -33.06 -13.83
N LEU A 104 -4.97 -33.42 -13.56
CA LEU A 104 -6.14 -32.62 -13.95
C LEU A 104 -6.16 -31.28 -13.22
N ALA A 105 -5.87 -31.27 -11.92
CA ALA A 105 -5.82 -30.05 -11.13
C ALA A 105 -4.70 -29.11 -11.59
N GLU A 106 -3.52 -29.64 -11.92
CA GLU A 106 -2.42 -28.85 -12.46
C GLU A 106 -2.76 -28.23 -13.82
N GLU A 107 -3.39 -28.99 -14.73
CA GLU A 107 -3.81 -28.43 -16.03
C GLU A 107 -4.93 -27.39 -15.85
N ALA A 108 -5.85 -27.63 -14.93
CA ALA A 108 -6.85 -26.64 -14.57
C ALA A 108 -6.23 -25.35 -14.02
N ALA A 109 -5.16 -25.45 -13.22
CA ALA A 109 -4.41 -24.30 -12.73
C ALA A 109 -3.71 -23.55 -13.88
N ARG A 110 -3.06 -24.24 -14.81
CA ARG A 110 -2.46 -23.61 -16.01
C ARG A 110 -3.51 -22.91 -16.85
N GLN A 111 -4.67 -23.53 -17.03
CA GLN A 111 -5.75 -22.93 -17.78
C GLN A 111 -6.32 -21.69 -17.07
N ALA A 112 -6.47 -21.72 -15.73
CA ALA A 112 -6.87 -20.55 -14.95
C ALA A 112 -5.90 -19.39 -15.12
N MET A 113 -4.59 -19.64 -15.09
CA MET A 113 -3.57 -18.62 -15.32
C MET A 113 -3.64 -18.04 -16.75
N ARG A 114 -3.90 -18.86 -17.77
CA ARG A 114 -4.15 -18.36 -19.15
C ARG A 114 -5.38 -17.46 -19.22
N LEU A 115 -6.45 -17.82 -18.52
CA LEU A 115 -7.67 -17.00 -18.44
C LEU A 115 -7.44 -15.68 -17.69
N MET A 116 -6.48 -15.62 -16.76
CA MET A 116 -6.01 -14.39 -16.15
C MET A 116 -5.15 -13.53 -17.09
N GLY A 117 -4.86 -14.00 -18.29
CA GLY A 117 -4.05 -13.28 -19.28
C GLY A 117 -2.54 -13.53 -19.14
N LEU A 118 -2.13 -14.55 -18.41
CA LEU A 118 -0.73 -14.92 -18.28
C LEU A 118 -0.31 -15.86 -19.42
N GLU A 119 0.78 -15.54 -20.08
CA GLU A 119 1.42 -16.40 -21.07
C GLU A 119 2.44 -17.32 -20.38
N ASP A 120 2.74 -18.47 -21.02
CA ASP A 120 3.67 -19.48 -20.54
C ASP A 120 3.47 -19.88 -19.06
N PRO A 121 2.23 -20.23 -18.64
CA PRO A 121 1.97 -20.54 -17.25
C PRO A 121 2.68 -21.82 -16.80
N GLN A 122 3.37 -21.74 -15.68
CA GLN A 122 4.07 -22.86 -15.04
C GLN A 122 3.55 -23.05 -13.63
N VAL A 123 3.23 -24.28 -13.25
CA VAL A 123 2.91 -24.64 -11.87
C VAL A 123 4.20 -25.02 -11.18
N ALA A 124 4.59 -24.26 -10.17
CA ALA A 124 5.78 -24.51 -9.36
C ALA A 124 5.48 -25.40 -8.17
N GLU A 125 4.28 -25.27 -7.60
CA GLU A 125 3.84 -26.06 -6.46
C GLU A 125 2.33 -26.35 -6.58
N ALA A 126 1.96 -27.58 -6.19
CA ALA A 126 0.59 -28.05 -6.09
C ALA A 126 0.43 -28.84 -4.79
N ALA A 127 -0.22 -28.26 -3.77
CA ALA A 127 -0.40 -28.85 -2.47
C ALA A 127 -1.87 -29.16 -2.19
N ALA A 128 -2.21 -30.40 -1.84
CA ALA A 128 -3.55 -30.75 -1.40
C ALA A 128 -3.85 -30.05 -0.07
N VAL A 129 -4.96 -29.28 0.00
CA VAL A 129 -5.44 -28.60 1.21
C VAL A 129 -6.75 -29.19 1.72
N GLY A 130 -7.17 -30.31 1.14
CA GLY A 130 -8.36 -31.09 1.48
C GLY A 130 -8.60 -32.19 0.45
N GLU A 131 -9.65 -32.99 0.63
CA GLU A 131 -9.97 -34.12 -0.25
C GLU A 131 -10.23 -33.66 -1.72
N ASN A 132 -10.85 -32.49 -1.88
CA ASN A 132 -11.26 -31.93 -3.16
C ASN A 132 -10.77 -30.49 -3.35
N ALA A 133 -9.60 -30.12 -2.78
CA ALA A 133 -9.04 -28.79 -2.95
C ALA A 133 -7.53 -28.86 -3.03
N THR A 134 -6.96 -28.11 -3.98
CA THR A 134 -5.52 -28.02 -4.20
C THR A 134 -5.11 -26.57 -4.25
N PHE A 135 -4.12 -26.20 -3.46
CA PHE A 135 -3.45 -24.90 -3.48
C PHE A 135 -2.31 -24.94 -4.50
N PHE A 136 -2.19 -23.88 -5.28
CA PHE A 136 -1.17 -23.73 -6.32
C PHE A 136 -0.34 -22.49 -6.09
N VAL A 137 0.95 -22.62 -6.41
CA VAL A 137 1.84 -21.51 -6.70
C VAL A 137 2.27 -21.66 -8.15
N GLY A 138 2.05 -20.64 -8.96
CA GLY A 138 2.39 -20.65 -10.37
C GLY A 138 3.09 -19.36 -10.80
N TYR A 139 3.78 -19.43 -11.91
CA TYR A 139 4.42 -18.32 -12.59
C TYR A 139 3.86 -18.20 -13.99
N GLY A 140 3.75 -16.98 -14.46
CA GLY A 140 3.36 -16.70 -15.85
C GLY A 140 3.84 -15.33 -16.26
N LYS A 141 3.74 -15.03 -17.55
CA LYS A 141 4.24 -13.79 -18.11
C LYS A 141 3.10 -12.86 -18.50
N LEU A 142 3.10 -11.65 -17.98
CA LEU A 142 2.24 -10.57 -18.42
C LEU A 142 2.93 -9.88 -19.61
N THR A 143 2.31 -9.89 -20.78
CA THR A 143 2.89 -9.35 -22.01
C THR A 143 2.37 -7.97 -22.39
N ARG A 144 1.25 -7.55 -21.75
CA ARG A 144 0.67 -6.22 -21.98
C ARG A 144 1.14 -5.27 -20.91
N PRO A 145 1.92 -4.24 -21.27
CA PRO A 145 2.36 -3.23 -20.30
C PRO A 145 1.21 -2.34 -19.85
N VAL A 146 1.37 -1.79 -18.66
CA VAL A 146 0.52 -0.72 -18.16
C VAL A 146 1.11 0.62 -18.62
N GLU A 147 0.31 1.44 -19.28
CA GLU A 147 0.67 2.80 -19.70
C GLU A 147 0.33 3.77 -18.58
N LEU A 148 1.36 4.29 -17.89
CA LEU A 148 1.17 5.16 -16.72
C LEU A 148 0.47 6.48 -17.08
N SER A 149 0.76 7.05 -18.24
CA SER A 149 0.13 8.28 -18.73
C SER A 149 -1.38 8.17 -18.97
N LYS A 150 -1.87 6.95 -19.19
CA LYS A 150 -3.31 6.69 -19.35
C LYS A 150 -4.05 6.43 -18.04
N LEU A 151 -3.30 6.27 -16.94
CA LEU A 151 -3.92 6.03 -15.65
C LEU A 151 -4.58 7.30 -15.12
N ARG A 152 -5.85 7.18 -14.78
CA ARG A 152 -6.58 8.21 -14.05
C ARG A 152 -6.55 7.87 -12.57
N VAL A 153 -5.70 8.55 -11.83
CA VAL A 153 -5.70 8.48 -10.37
C VAL A 153 -6.73 9.50 -9.88
N ALA A 154 -7.72 9.04 -9.14
CA ALA A 154 -8.64 9.95 -8.46
C ALA A 154 -7.81 10.82 -7.50
N LYS A 155 -7.81 12.14 -7.73
CA LYS A 155 -7.17 13.06 -6.78
C LYS A 155 -7.97 13.04 -5.49
N PRO A 156 -7.31 13.01 -4.33
CA PRO A 156 -7.98 13.23 -3.06
C PRO A 156 -8.76 14.55 -3.10
N MET A 157 -9.91 14.61 -2.42
CA MET A 157 -10.69 15.85 -2.33
C MET A 157 -10.05 16.89 -1.39
N TRP A 158 -8.92 16.56 -0.81
CA TRP A 158 -8.12 17.41 0.08
C TRP A 158 -6.68 17.50 -0.43
N GLU A 159 -6.01 18.56 -0.09
CA GLU A 159 -4.60 18.75 -0.33
C GLU A 159 -3.78 18.08 0.78
N GLU A 160 -2.70 17.41 0.44
CA GLU A 160 -1.79 16.85 1.44
C GLU A 160 -0.99 17.98 2.09
N LEU A 161 -1.14 18.14 3.41
CA LEU A 161 -0.48 19.15 4.20
C LEU A 161 0.63 18.52 5.06
N ASP A 162 1.69 19.27 5.31
CA ASP A 162 2.69 18.90 6.30
C ASP A 162 2.19 19.08 7.73
N GLN A 163 2.82 18.40 8.69
CA GLN A 163 2.41 18.42 10.10
C GLN A 163 2.38 19.84 10.69
N GLY A 164 3.33 20.70 10.33
CA GLY A 164 3.41 22.07 10.83
C GLY A 164 2.21 22.90 10.34
N THR A 165 1.85 22.76 9.09
CA THR A 165 0.69 23.42 8.48
C THR A 165 -0.62 22.91 9.07
N ILE A 166 -0.76 21.59 9.27
CA ILE A 166 -1.94 21.00 9.95
C ILE A 166 -2.09 21.57 11.35
N ASN A 167 -1.02 21.56 12.16
CA ASN A 167 -1.05 22.07 13.51
C ASN A 167 -1.46 23.54 13.55
N ARG A 168 -0.87 24.37 12.71
CA ARG A 168 -1.20 25.80 12.62
C ARG A 168 -2.65 26.00 12.21
N LEU A 169 -3.11 25.36 11.14
CA LEU A 169 -4.47 25.52 10.62
C LEU A 169 -5.53 25.20 11.67
N VAL A 170 -5.40 24.09 12.39
CA VAL A 170 -6.36 23.70 13.43
C VAL A 170 -6.33 24.68 14.60
N HIS A 171 -5.13 25.10 15.05
CA HIS A 171 -5.02 26.05 16.14
C HIS A 171 -5.57 27.44 15.78
N GLU A 172 -5.33 27.93 14.57
CA GLU A 172 -5.88 29.19 14.08
C GLU A 172 -7.42 29.13 13.97
N THR A 173 -7.96 27.98 13.57
CA THR A 173 -9.41 27.77 13.40
C THR A 173 -10.14 27.62 14.73
N LEU A 174 -9.65 26.76 15.62
CA LEU A 174 -10.38 26.38 16.84
C LEU A 174 -9.87 27.07 18.12
N GLY A 175 -8.66 27.66 18.09
CA GLY A 175 -8.00 28.20 19.31
C GLY A 175 -7.56 27.11 20.29
N ARG A 176 -7.75 25.83 19.96
CA ARG A 176 -7.49 24.66 20.80
C ARG A 176 -7.23 23.44 19.95
N PRO A 177 -6.70 22.33 20.52
CA PRO A 177 -6.65 21.06 19.80
C PRO A 177 -8.05 20.56 19.45
N MET A 178 -8.18 20.00 18.25
CA MET A 178 -9.37 19.31 17.74
C MET A 178 -9.57 18.00 18.50
N VAL A 179 -10.72 17.78 19.08
CA VAL A 179 -11.04 16.54 19.79
C VAL A 179 -11.52 15.49 18.82
N VAL A 180 -10.75 14.41 18.69
CA VAL A 180 -11.01 13.30 17.78
C VAL A 180 -11.34 12.05 18.57
N VAL A 181 -12.53 11.48 18.37
CA VAL A 181 -12.93 10.19 18.95
C VAL A 181 -12.90 9.12 17.87
N GLY A 182 -12.15 8.04 18.10
CA GLY A 182 -12.01 6.96 17.14
C GLY A 182 -12.34 5.59 17.71
N THR A 183 -12.97 4.73 16.91
CA THR A 183 -13.35 3.37 17.32
C THR A 183 -13.64 2.45 16.14
N ALA A 184 -13.59 1.14 16.36
CA ALA A 184 -14.25 0.16 15.51
C ALA A 184 -15.62 -0.17 16.13
N THR A 185 -16.72 0.08 15.38
CA THR A 185 -18.09 0.01 15.89
C THR A 185 -18.74 -1.35 15.71
N GLY A 186 -19.80 -1.58 16.50
CA GLY A 186 -20.64 -2.78 16.41
C GLY A 186 -19.89 -4.03 16.82
N GLN A 187 -19.85 -5.03 15.97
CA GLN A 187 -19.16 -6.31 16.23
C GLN A 187 -17.73 -6.35 15.67
N ASP A 188 -17.23 -5.24 15.14
CA ASP A 188 -15.90 -5.22 14.54
C ASP A 188 -14.80 -5.16 15.60
N ALA A 189 -14.01 -6.24 15.67
CA ALA A 189 -12.90 -6.36 16.61
C ALA A 189 -11.55 -5.86 16.04
N HIS A 190 -11.51 -5.39 14.78
CA HIS A 190 -10.27 -5.05 14.11
C HIS A 190 -9.89 -3.59 14.36
N THR A 191 -8.83 -3.37 15.13
CA THR A 191 -8.34 -2.01 15.45
C THR A 191 -7.09 -1.61 14.68
N LEU A 192 -6.41 -2.55 14.00
CA LEU A 192 -5.10 -2.31 13.40
C LEU A 192 -5.08 -1.08 12.48
N GLY A 193 -6.07 -0.93 11.60
CA GLY A 193 -6.19 0.23 10.72
C GLY A 193 -6.47 1.54 11.48
N LEU A 194 -7.34 1.47 12.48
CA LEU A 194 -7.63 2.61 13.36
C LEU A 194 -6.40 3.02 14.16
N ASP A 195 -5.71 2.06 14.77
CA ASP A 195 -4.51 2.30 15.55
C ASP A 195 -3.38 2.88 14.71
N ALA A 196 -3.27 2.45 13.45
CA ALA A 196 -2.31 3.01 12.49
C ALA A 196 -2.56 4.50 12.23
N ILE A 197 -3.83 4.94 12.23
CA ILE A 197 -4.20 6.35 12.04
C ILE A 197 -4.07 7.16 13.35
N LEU A 198 -4.55 6.61 14.46
CA LEU A 198 -4.66 7.37 15.72
C LEU A 198 -3.37 7.40 16.52
N ASN A 199 -2.72 6.25 16.72
CA ASN A 199 -1.63 6.10 17.67
C ASN A 199 -0.38 6.90 17.30
N TYR A 200 0.32 7.42 18.26
CA TYR A 200 1.53 8.25 18.11
C TYR A 200 2.55 7.66 17.12
N LYS A 201 2.74 6.33 17.13
CA LYS A 201 3.68 5.63 16.27
C LYS A 201 3.30 5.73 14.78
N GLY A 202 2.01 5.67 14.46
CA GLY A 202 1.50 5.69 13.10
C GLY A 202 1.88 4.47 12.27
N PHE A 203 1.96 4.66 10.95
CA PHE A 203 2.22 3.60 9.98
C PHE A 203 3.09 4.09 8.81
N ALA A 204 3.92 3.21 8.24
CA ALA A 204 4.74 3.46 7.04
C ALA A 204 5.56 4.77 7.11
N GLY A 205 6.15 5.08 8.25
CA GLY A 205 6.94 6.29 8.46
C GLY A 205 6.11 7.56 8.74
N ASN A 206 4.79 7.50 8.64
CA ASN A 206 3.89 8.60 8.98
C ASN A 206 3.43 8.48 10.43
N ARG A 207 3.56 9.56 11.20
CA ARG A 207 3.07 9.63 12.58
C ARG A 207 1.55 9.67 12.61
N GLY A 208 0.94 8.99 13.60
CA GLY A 208 -0.50 9.06 13.82
C GLY A 208 -0.96 10.39 14.43
N LEU A 209 -2.27 10.58 14.53
CA LEU A 209 -2.87 11.84 14.98
C LEU A 209 -2.40 12.28 16.37
N GLU A 210 -2.12 11.35 17.29
CA GLU A 210 -1.57 11.65 18.62
C GLU A 210 -0.22 12.38 18.60
N ALA A 211 0.51 12.32 17.49
CA ALA A 211 1.79 13.00 17.34
C ALA A 211 1.66 14.47 16.91
N TYR A 212 0.46 14.91 16.55
CA TYR A 212 0.18 16.27 16.15
C TYR A 212 -0.34 17.07 17.34
N SER A 213 0.20 18.25 17.59
CA SER A 213 -0.33 19.16 18.63
C SER A 213 -1.74 19.65 18.30
N ALA A 214 -2.15 19.52 17.04
CA ALA A 214 -3.47 19.86 16.54
C ALA A 214 -4.60 18.96 17.08
N PHE A 215 -4.30 17.74 17.53
CA PHE A 215 -5.32 16.78 17.87
C PHE A 215 -5.23 16.30 19.33
N LYS A 216 -6.41 16.20 19.96
CA LYS A 216 -6.62 15.47 21.20
C LYS A 216 -7.38 14.19 20.87
N VAL A 217 -6.69 13.06 20.84
CA VAL A 217 -7.24 11.76 20.40
C VAL A 217 -7.82 11.00 21.59
N ILE A 218 -9.00 10.41 21.38
CA ILE A 218 -9.66 9.47 22.29
C ILE A 218 -9.91 8.18 21.49
N ASN A 219 -9.08 7.17 21.71
CA ASN A 219 -9.25 5.85 21.10
C ASN A 219 -10.11 4.98 22.02
N MET A 220 -11.29 4.57 21.54
CA MET A 220 -12.23 3.74 22.30
C MET A 220 -12.04 2.23 22.06
N GLY A 221 -11.11 1.86 21.17
CA GLY A 221 -10.85 0.46 20.81
C GLY A 221 -11.87 -0.13 19.86
N SER A 222 -12.26 -1.37 20.07
CA SER A 222 -13.13 -2.14 19.18
C SER A 222 -14.44 -2.56 19.84
N GLN A 223 -15.37 -3.01 18.99
CA GLN A 223 -16.68 -3.54 19.40
C GLN A 223 -17.51 -2.55 20.24
N VAL A 224 -17.38 -1.27 19.94
CA VAL A 224 -18.11 -0.22 20.65
C VAL A 224 -19.50 -0.05 20.04
N PRO A 225 -20.58 -0.15 20.82
CA PRO A 225 -21.93 0.16 20.34
C PRO A 225 -22.02 1.62 19.89
N ASN A 226 -22.81 1.88 18.86
CA ASN A 226 -22.99 3.24 18.32
C ASN A 226 -23.50 4.24 19.38
N GLU A 227 -24.40 3.80 20.25
CA GLU A 227 -24.96 4.62 21.35
C GLU A 227 -23.86 5.06 22.33
N VAL A 228 -22.89 4.16 22.62
CA VAL A 228 -21.76 4.44 23.50
C VAL A 228 -20.80 5.42 22.84
N LEU A 229 -20.55 5.26 21.53
CA LEU A 229 -19.75 6.20 20.75
C LEU A 229 -20.38 7.60 20.73
N VAL A 230 -21.68 7.70 20.45
CA VAL A 230 -22.41 8.98 20.42
C VAL A 230 -22.40 9.65 21.79
N ALA A 231 -22.64 8.89 22.87
CA ALA A 231 -22.56 9.41 24.23
C ALA A 231 -21.15 9.95 24.56
N LYS A 232 -20.09 9.21 24.15
CA LYS A 232 -18.69 9.63 24.33
C LYS A 232 -18.33 10.88 23.51
N ALA A 233 -18.79 10.95 22.29
CA ALA A 233 -18.60 12.11 21.42
C ALA A 233 -19.22 13.36 22.01
N ARG A 234 -20.44 13.25 22.58
CA ARG A 234 -21.11 14.33 23.27
C ARG A 234 -20.36 14.74 24.55
N GLU A 235 -20.01 13.79 25.42
CA GLU A 235 -19.26 14.03 26.65
C GLU A 235 -17.94 14.77 26.39
N ALA A 236 -17.20 14.30 25.38
CA ALA A 236 -15.91 14.85 25.03
C ALA A 236 -15.98 16.15 24.22
N LYS A 237 -17.17 16.60 23.81
CA LYS A 237 -17.35 17.65 22.82
C LYS A 237 -16.49 17.41 21.58
N ALA A 238 -16.65 16.23 20.99
CA ALA A 238 -15.84 15.81 19.86
C ALA A 238 -16.08 16.71 18.64
N ASP A 239 -14.99 17.13 18.00
CA ASP A 239 -15.02 17.85 16.73
C ASP A 239 -15.02 16.86 15.55
N ALA A 240 -14.47 15.65 15.76
CA ALA A 240 -14.47 14.59 14.75
C ALA A 240 -14.71 13.22 15.37
N ILE A 241 -15.34 12.34 14.57
CA ILE A 241 -15.53 10.92 14.86
C ILE A 241 -14.94 10.12 13.73
N LEU A 242 -14.01 9.21 14.05
CA LEU A 242 -13.38 8.29 13.12
C LEU A 242 -13.85 6.85 13.38
N VAL A 243 -14.51 6.26 12.39
CA VAL A 243 -15.04 4.91 12.49
C VAL A 243 -14.21 3.97 11.63
N SER A 244 -13.73 2.88 12.21
CA SER A 244 -13.13 1.77 11.46
C SER A 244 -14.15 0.66 11.23
N GLN A 245 -14.24 0.17 9.99
CA GLN A 245 -15.14 -0.90 9.62
C GLN A 245 -14.45 -1.88 8.68
N VAL A 246 -14.04 -3.03 9.20
CA VAL A 246 -13.35 -4.10 8.47
C VAL A 246 -14.29 -5.25 8.13
N VAL A 247 -15.16 -5.62 9.07
CA VAL A 247 -16.12 -6.71 8.89
C VAL A 247 -17.27 -6.25 8.01
N THR A 248 -17.39 -6.84 6.81
CA THR A 248 -18.38 -6.50 5.81
C THR A 248 -19.27 -7.67 5.40
N GLU A 249 -19.21 -8.77 6.16
CA GLU A 249 -19.98 -9.97 5.86
C GLU A 249 -21.49 -9.66 5.84
N ARG A 250 -22.18 -10.17 4.81
CA ARG A 250 -23.65 -9.99 4.60
C ARG A 250 -24.10 -8.53 4.66
N ASN A 251 -23.23 -7.58 4.34
CA ASN A 251 -23.52 -6.14 4.38
C ASN A 251 -23.95 -5.59 5.75
N VAL A 252 -23.64 -6.28 6.85
CA VAL A 252 -23.96 -5.83 8.22
C VAL A 252 -23.35 -4.45 8.51
N HIS A 253 -22.20 -4.15 7.92
CA HIS A 253 -21.54 -2.88 8.06
C HIS A 253 -22.41 -1.70 7.56
N LEU A 254 -23.16 -1.86 6.48
CA LEU A 254 -24.01 -0.79 5.95
C LEU A 254 -25.08 -0.39 6.97
N ALA A 255 -25.79 -1.37 7.53
CA ALA A 255 -26.80 -1.11 8.55
C ALA A 255 -26.19 -0.47 9.80
N ASN A 256 -25.01 -0.94 10.25
CA ASN A 256 -24.33 -0.37 11.41
C ASN A 256 -23.87 1.06 11.19
N LEU A 257 -23.31 1.37 10.02
CA LEU A 257 -22.86 2.71 9.66
C LEU A 257 -24.02 3.68 9.46
N THR A 258 -25.13 3.25 8.85
CA THR A 258 -26.35 4.05 8.70
C THR A 258 -26.95 4.36 10.07
N ASN A 259 -27.06 3.35 10.93
CA ASN A 259 -27.57 3.55 12.30
C ASN A 259 -26.74 4.59 13.10
N LEU A 260 -25.43 4.63 12.93
CA LEU A 260 -24.62 5.66 13.59
C LEU A 260 -24.98 7.07 13.13
N VAL A 261 -25.21 7.26 11.83
CA VAL A 261 -25.60 8.56 11.29
C VAL A 261 -26.96 8.97 11.84
N GLU A 262 -27.96 8.06 11.82
CA GLU A 262 -29.29 8.29 12.38
C GLU A 262 -29.24 8.67 13.87
N LEU A 263 -28.40 8.01 14.66
CA LEU A 263 -28.20 8.35 16.08
C LEU A 263 -27.57 9.73 16.26
N LEU A 264 -26.57 10.09 15.44
CA LEU A 264 -25.96 11.42 15.50
C LEU A 264 -26.95 12.52 15.09
N GLU A 265 -27.81 12.27 14.09
CA GLU A 265 -28.90 13.17 13.69
C GLU A 265 -29.93 13.35 14.82
N ALA A 266 -30.40 12.24 15.39
CA ALA A 266 -31.38 12.25 16.50
C ALA A 266 -30.86 13.01 17.71
N GLU A 267 -29.55 12.99 17.95
CA GLU A 267 -28.90 13.70 19.04
C GLU A 267 -28.46 15.15 18.70
N GLY A 268 -28.72 15.59 17.46
CA GLY A 268 -28.32 16.91 16.96
C GLY A 268 -26.79 17.12 16.93
N LEU A 269 -26.05 16.04 16.75
CA LEU A 269 -24.58 16.05 16.70
C LEU A 269 -24.02 15.92 15.28
N ARG A 270 -24.82 15.40 14.30
CA ARG A 270 -24.31 15.10 12.96
C ARG A 270 -23.62 16.29 12.27
N ASP A 271 -24.23 17.45 12.35
CA ASP A 271 -23.70 18.69 11.75
C ASP A 271 -22.56 19.33 12.57
N LYS A 272 -22.42 18.91 13.83
CA LYS A 272 -21.40 19.44 14.74
C LYS A 272 -20.09 18.67 14.74
N VAL A 273 -20.05 17.51 14.09
CA VAL A 273 -18.86 16.66 14.02
C VAL A 273 -18.46 16.37 12.59
N VAL A 274 -17.17 16.29 12.34
CA VAL A 274 -16.64 15.71 11.10
C VAL A 274 -16.66 14.21 11.24
N LEU A 275 -17.53 13.53 10.49
CA LEU A 275 -17.76 12.10 10.58
C LEU A 275 -17.03 11.36 9.45
N VAL A 276 -16.06 10.53 9.80
CA VAL A 276 -15.19 9.83 8.84
C VAL A 276 -15.27 8.34 9.06
N VAL A 277 -15.26 7.56 7.98
CA VAL A 277 -15.21 6.09 8.04
C VAL A 277 -14.03 5.55 7.23
N GLY A 278 -13.34 4.56 7.78
CA GLY A 278 -12.23 3.85 7.14
C GLY A 278 -12.42 2.35 7.10
N GLY A 279 -11.82 1.69 6.11
CA GLY A 279 -11.83 0.23 6.01
C GLY A 279 -11.49 -0.29 4.62
N PRO A 280 -11.18 -1.61 4.49
CA PRO A 280 -10.69 -2.19 3.23
C PRO A 280 -11.73 -2.21 2.09
N ARG A 281 -13.02 -2.07 2.40
CA ARG A 281 -14.11 -1.98 1.42
C ARG A 281 -14.84 -0.64 1.45
N ILE A 282 -14.31 0.33 2.16
CA ILE A 282 -14.86 1.68 2.22
C ILE A 282 -14.30 2.49 1.06
N THR A 283 -15.17 3.07 0.27
CA THR A 283 -14.83 4.09 -0.72
C THR A 283 -15.39 5.43 -0.28
N HIS A 284 -14.80 6.52 -0.75
CA HIS A 284 -15.33 7.86 -0.45
C HIS A 284 -16.79 8.02 -0.93
N ALA A 285 -17.10 7.51 -2.13
CA ALA A 285 -18.46 7.56 -2.66
C ALA A 285 -19.48 6.84 -1.77
N LEU A 286 -19.14 5.64 -1.28
CA LEU A 286 -19.99 4.90 -0.34
C LEU A 286 -20.17 5.67 0.99
N ALA A 287 -19.10 6.26 1.50
CA ALA A 287 -19.18 7.04 2.73
C ALA A 287 -20.14 8.23 2.60
N ILE A 288 -20.06 8.97 1.50
CA ILE A 288 -20.98 10.08 1.22
C ILE A 288 -22.43 9.58 1.11
N GLU A 289 -22.66 8.47 0.40
CA GLU A 289 -24.00 7.86 0.27
C GLU A 289 -24.60 7.47 1.63
N LEU A 290 -23.75 7.03 2.57
CA LEU A 290 -24.15 6.66 3.92
C LEU A 290 -24.31 7.86 4.87
N GLY A 291 -24.02 9.09 4.43
CA GLY A 291 -24.13 10.29 5.23
C GLY A 291 -22.87 10.65 6.02
N TYR A 292 -21.70 10.10 5.68
CA TYR A 292 -20.41 10.49 6.23
C TYR A 292 -19.81 11.64 5.42
N ASP A 293 -18.86 12.37 6.02
CA ASP A 293 -18.18 13.47 5.34
C ASP A 293 -17.01 12.97 4.46
N ALA A 294 -16.37 11.87 4.85
CA ALA A 294 -15.35 11.24 4.04
C ALA A 294 -15.21 9.74 4.32
N GLY A 295 -14.76 9.02 3.29
CA GLY A 295 -14.38 7.62 3.35
C GLY A 295 -12.92 7.42 2.97
N PHE A 296 -12.21 6.59 3.76
CA PHE A 296 -10.80 6.26 3.59
C PHE A 296 -10.61 4.76 3.36
N GLY A 297 -10.10 4.40 2.19
CA GLY A 297 -9.87 3.03 1.77
C GLY A 297 -8.45 2.54 2.05
N PRO A 298 -8.08 1.38 1.46
CA PRO A 298 -6.73 0.85 1.54
C PRO A 298 -5.68 1.84 1.02
N GLY A 299 -4.52 1.89 1.67
CA GLY A 299 -3.40 2.77 1.30
C GLY A 299 -3.46 4.15 1.95
N THR A 300 -4.51 4.49 2.69
CA THR A 300 -4.61 5.75 3.44
C THR A 300 -3.54 5.83 4.52
N ARG A 301 -2.86 6.97 4.57
CA ARG A 301 -1.86 7.30 5.58
C ARG A 301 -2.45 8.18 6.68
N PRO A 302 -1.89 8.19 7.90
CA PRO A 302 -2.31 9.11 8.96
C PRO A 302 -2.33 10.57 8.52
N GLN A 303 -1.36 10.99 7.71
CA GLN A 303 -1.25 12.35 7.18
C GLN A 303 -2.41 12.72 6.26
N ASP A 304 -2.94 11.77 5.49
CA ASP A 304 -4.10 12.01 4.62
C ASP A 304 -5.34 12.36 5.46
N VAL A 305 -5.58 11.60 6.54
CA VAL A 305 -6.69 11.84 7.47
C VAL A 305 -6.49 13.15 8.21
N ALA A 306 -5.28 13.43 8.71
CA ALA A 306 -4.96 14.66 9.40
C ALA A 306 -5.16 15.89 8.51
N SER A 307 -4.72 15.83 7.24
CA SER A 307 -4.89 16.89 6.25
C SER A 307 -6.37 17.16 5.96
N TYR A 308 -7.15 16.09 5.79
CA TYR A 308 -8.59 16.20 5.57
C TYR A 308 -9.29 16.87 6.78
N LEU A 309 -9.05 16.37 7.99
CA LEU A 309 -9.68 16.90 9.20
C LEU A 309 -9.39 18.38 9.39
N ALA A 310 -8.13 18.80 9.19
CA ALA A 310 -7.73 20.18 9.33
C ALA A 310 -8.41 21.11 8.31
N GLN A 311 -8.50 20.67 7.04
CA GLN A 311 -9.15 21.45 5.98
C GLN A 311 -10.66 21.50 6.16
N GLU A 312 -11.28 20.37 6.52
CA GLU A 312 -12.71 20.27 6.69
C GLU A 312 -13.20 21.10 7.90
N ILE A 313 -12.47 21.08 9.02
CA ILE A 313 -12.85 21.90 10.18
C ILE A 313 -12.69 23.39 9.86
N ALA A 314 -11.66 23.79 9.12
CA ALA A 314 -11.47 25.17 8.70
C ALA A 314 -12.57 25.62 7.74
N ARG A 315 -12.96 24.78 6.78
CA ARG A 315 -14.07 25.04 5.86
C ARG A 315 -15.39 25.26 6.63
N ARG A 316 -15.72 24.34 7.55
CA ARG A 316 -16.95 24.44 8.36
C ARG A 316 -16.95 25.67 9.24
N HIS A 317 -15.82 26.02 9.84
CA HIS A 317 -15.72 27.22 10.68
C HIS A 317 -16.03 28.50 9.90
N VAL A 318 -15.63 28.56 8.63
CA VAL A 318 -15.94 29.71 7.76
C VAL A 318 -17.41 29.72 7.34
N GLU A 319 -18.00 28.56 7.05
CA GLU A 319 -19.36 28.46 6.52
C GLU A 319 -20.44 28.49 7.60
N LEU A 320 -20.20 27.85 8.75
CA LEU A 320 -21.20 27.61 9.80
C LEU A 320 -20.93 28.39 11.10
N GLY A 321 -19.73 28.97 11.25
CA GLY A 321 -19.29 29.53 12.54
C GLY A 321 -18.78 28.44 13.50
N PRO A 322 -18.52 28.78 14.80
CA PRO A 322 -18.01 27.83 15.78
C PRO A 322 -18.96 26.64 15.99
N LEU A 323 -18.47 25.42 15.90
CA LEU A 323 -19.28 24.19 15.99
C LEU A 323 -19.84 23.91 17.41
N HIS A 324 -19.27 24.53 18.42
CA HIS A 324 -19.62 24.30 19.84
C HIS A 324 -19.73 25.60 20.64
N GLU A 325 -20.66 26.46 20.30
CA GLU A 325 -21.17 27.50 21.22
C GLU A 325 -22.32 27.01 22.08
#